data_36c4fc3aa9a90ae9eef57aca9caa27fa
#
_entry.id   36c4fc3aa9a90ae9eef57aca9caa27fa
#
_cell.length_a   1.000
_cell.length_b   1.000
_cell.length_c   1.000
_cell.angle_alpha   90.00
_cell.angle_beta   90.00
_cell.angle_gamma   90.00
#
_symmetry.space_group_name_H-M   'P 1'
#
loop_
_entity.id
_entity.type
_entity.pdbx_description
1 polymer ?
#
loop_
_entity_poly.entity_id
_entity_poly.type
_entity_poly.pdbx_seq_one_letter_code
_entity_poly.pdbx_strand_id
1 'polypeptide(L)'
;MKKTKKRNTLNFSYTQKTVPISLIDTTTDESSWDKKELKARATYFLLNGASEFSVNESENGRFKLLALERDFWAYKLTGVREVSVRVYSFNDKNAECFSLIERLKTERLGVMEEAYLMKRLIDEFSFTQDDIGALIGKSRPNIANTMRLLTLTPEVIGLIESGKLSAGHARTLVKVDKEKQYAFAEEALKREYSVREMERAVKAYLTPPEILQRENAAKAAAKSQELKAFVERMRTVYRTKVSLIGNDKKGRIYIDYYSPEDLYRFEELLDMVENYNS
;
A
#
# COMPACT_ATOMS: atom_id res chain seq x y z
N MET A 1 -37.00 12.41 8.30
CA MET A 1 -36.91 12.47 6.83
C MET A 1 -35.42 12.47 6.44
N LYS A 2 -34.88 11.35 5.97
CA LYS A 2 -33.51 11.29 5.42
C LYS A 2 -33.53 11.96 4.04
N LYS A 3 -32.87 13.12 3.91
CA LYS A 3 -32.61 13.74 2.60
C LYS A 3 -31.73 12.78 1.81
N THR A 4 -32.31 12.12 0.82
CA THR A 4 -31.57 11.40 -0.22
C THR A 4 -30.73 12.46 -0.98
N LYS A 5 -29.42 12.54 -0.67
CA LYS A 5 -28.48 13.31 -1.49
C LYS A 5 -28.56 12.73 -2.90
N LYS A 6 -28.94 13.56 -3.87
CA LYS A 6 -28.82 13.22 -5.30
C LYS A 6 -27.41 12.74 -5.54
N ARG A 7 -27.25 11.48 -5.96
CA ARG A 7 -25.97 10.98 -6.50
C ARG A 7 -25.60 11.90 -7.66
N ASN A 8 -24.40 12.48 -7.61
CA ASN A 8 -23.82 13.17 -8.75
C ASN A 8 -23.53 12.11 -9.83
N THR A 9 -24.54 11.78 -10.64
CA THR A 9 -24.37 11.03 -11.86
C THR A 9 -23.79 11.98 -12.89
N LEU A 10 -22.46 12.08 -12.91
CA LEU A 10 -21.75 12.79 -13.96
C LEU A 10 -21.88 11.95 -15.24
N ASN A 11 -22.83 12.32 -16.09
CA ASN A 11 -22.97 11.73 -17.41
C ASN A 11 -22.05 12.49 -18.36
N PHE A 12 -20.88 11.91 -18.64
CA PHE A 12 -19.87 12.51 -19.52
C PHE A 12 -20.04 11.96 -20.93
N SER A 13 -20.82 12.66 -21.78
CA SER A 13 -20.84 12.39 -23.21
C SER A 13 -19.57 13.00 -23.87
N TYR A 14 -19.00 12.28 -24.81
CA TYR A 14 -17.88 12.74 -25.60
C TYR A 14 -18.10 12.44 -27.08
N THR A 15 -17.38 13.15 -27.93
CA THR A 15 -17.23 12.82 -29.36
C THR A 15 -15.81 12.41 -29.63
N GLN A 16 -15.62 11.39 -30.49
CA GLN A 16 -14.28 10.98 -30.92
C GLN A 16 -13.88 11.79 -32.12
N LYS A 17 -12.73 12.45 -32.07
CA LYS A 17 -12.17 13.26 -33.16
C LYS A 17 -10.69 12.95 -33.32
N THR A 18 -10.18 13.09 -34.57
CA THR A 18 -8.75 13.18 -34.85
C THR A 18 -8.38 14.64 -34.96
N VAL A 19 -7.44 15.10 -34.15
CA VAL A 19 -7.05 16.52 -34.10
C VAL A 19 -5.54 16.68 -34.24
N PRO A 20 -5.05 17.81 -34.80
CA PRO A 20 -3.63 18.13 -34.80
C PRO A 20 -3.10 18.23 -33.37
N ILE A 21 -1.99 17.53 -33.07
CA ILE A 21 -1.39 17.50 -31.73
C ILE A 21 -0.95 18.90 -31.25
N SER A 22 -0.67 19.81 -32.19
CA SER A 22 -0.33 21.21 -31.90
C SER A 22 -1.47 22.05 -31.37
N LEU A 23 -2.73 21.60 -31.52
CA LEU A 23 -3.91 22.28 -30.98
C LEU A 23 -4.25 21.86 -29.55
N ILE A 24 -3.51 20.90 -28.98
CA ILE A 24 -3.74 20.42 -27.63
C ILE A 24 -2.83 21.17 -26.65
N ASP A 25 -3.44 21.86 -25.69
CA ASP A 25 -2.79 22.58 -24.60
C ASP A 25 -2.65 21.67 -23.37
N THR A 26 -1.50 21.77 -22.70
CA THR A 26 -1.17 21.03 -21.47
C THR A 26 -0.92 22.01 -20.33
N THR A 27 -1.01 21.57 -19.09
CA THR A 27 -0.68 22.38 -17.90
C THR A 27 0.82 22.35 -17.59
N THR A 28 1.52 21.29 -18.02
CA THR A 28 2.97 21.15 -17.91
C THR A 28 3.62 21.22 -19.27
N ASP A 29 4.92 21.48 -19.31
CA ASP A 29 5.75 21.39 -20.50
C ASP A 29 6.63 20.12 -20.52
N GLU A 30 7.34 19.89 -21.62
CA GLU A 30 8.22 18.73 -21.78
C GLU A 30 9.33 18.69 -20.71
N SER A 31 9.81 19.85 -20.27
CA SER A 31 10.92 19.96 -19.32
C SER A 31 10.52 19.52 -17.88
N SER A 32 9.23 19.41 -17.62
CA SER A 32 8.67 18.93 -16.34
C SER A 32 8.90 17.43 -16.12
N TRP A 33 9.34 16.70 -17.15
CA TRP A 33 9.44 15.24 -17.15
C TRP A 33 10.86 14.75 -17.38
N ASP A 34 11.20 13.60 -16.78
CA ASP A 34 12.50 12.96 -17.05
C ASP A 34 12.60 12.52 -18.51
N LYS A 35 13.64 12.98 -19.20
CA LYS A 35 13.86 12.73 -20.65
C LYS A 35 14.04 11.25 -20.97
N LYS A 36 14.62 10.46 -20.06
CA LYS A 36 14.84 9.03 -20.27
C LYS A 36 13.52 8.26 -20.16
N GLU A 37 12.68 8.63 -19.19
CA GLU A 37 11.34 8.07 -19.07
C GLU A 37 10.45 8.42 -20.24
N LEU A 38 10.45 9.69 -20.72
CA LEU A 38 9.69 10.09 -21.90
C LEU A 38 10.12 9.30 -23.14
N LYS A 39 11.42 9.13 -23.37
CA LYS A 39 11.91 8.35 -24.52
C LYS A 39 11.52 6.88 -24.44
N ALA A 40 11.62 6.26 -23.26
CA ALA A 40 11.19 4.88 -23.06
C ALA A 40 9.69 4.72 -23.33
N ARG A 41 8.88 5.68 -22.88
CA ARG A 41 7.43 5.69 -23.10
C ARG A 41 7.08 5.96 -24.56
N ALA A 42 7.81 6.85 -25.26
CA ALA A 42 7.66 7.08 -26.69
C ALA A 42 7.95 5.81 -27.50
N THR A 43 9.01 5.08 -27.16
CA THR A 43 9.30 3.77 -27.79
C THR A 43 8.15 2.77 -27.59
N TYR A 44 7.57 2.74 -26.40
CA TYR A 44 6.39 1.91 -26.14
C TYR A 44 5.22 2.27 -27.06
N PHE A 45 4.93 3.55 -27.27
CA PHE A 45 3.85 4.01 -28.15
C PHE A 45 4.09 3.71 -29.63
N LEU A 46 5.33 3.76 -30.08
CA LEU A 46 5.68 3.35 -31.43
C LEU A 46 5.38 1.88 -31.72
N LEU A 47 5.49 1.03 -30.71
CA LEU A 47 5.27 -0.41 -30.82
C LEU A 47 3.80 -0.83 -30.59
N ASN A 48 3.09 -0.14 -29.72
CA ASN A 48 1.78 -0.56 -29.24
C ASN A 48 0.64 0.41 -29.56
N GLY A 49 0.94 1.55 -30.17
CA GLY A 49 -0.02 2.64 -30.36
C GLY A 49 -0.20 3.48 -29.11
N ALA A 50 -0.84 4.64 -29.28
CA ALA A 50 -1.13 5.55 -28.17
C ALA A 50 -2.35 5.15 -27.36
N SER A 51 -2.36 5.57 -26.10
CA SER A 51 -3.58 5.64 -25.32
C SER A 51 -4.51 6.72 -25.90
N GLU A 52 -5.80 6.55 -25.75
CA GLU A 52 -6.78 7.55 -26.15
C GLU A 52 -6.79 8.70 -25.14
N PHE A 53 -6.49 9.91 -25.59
CA PHE A 53 -6.45 11.09 -24.73
C PHE A 53 -7.83 11.72 -24.59
N SER A 54 -8.12 12.24 -23.39
CA SER A 54 -9.32 13.00 -23.08
C SER A 54 -9.01 14.49 -23.09
N VAL A 55 -9.75 15.27 -23.86
CA VAL A 55 -9.55 16.72 -24.01
C VAL A 55 -10.85 17.47 -23.82
N ASN A 56 -10.79 18.71 -23.31
CA ASN A 56 -11.91 19.65 -23.29
C ASN A 56 -11.78 20.67 -24.43
N GLU A 57 -12.83 20.83 -25.21
CA GLU A 57 -12.86 21.82 -26.29
C GLU A 57 -12.96 23.24 -25.70
N SER A 58 -12.11 24.15 -26.13
CA SER A 58 -12.08 25.56 -25.74
C SER A 58 -12.75 26.42 -26.82
N GLU A 59 -13.27 27.58 -26.43
CA GLU A 59 -13.99 28.50 -27.34
C GLU A 59 -13.16 28.97 -28.54
N ASN A 60 -11.83 28.95 -28.44
CA ASN A 60 -10.90 29.34 -29.51
C ASN A 60 -10.56 28.20 -30.50
N GLY A 61 -11.27 27.08 -30.44
CA GLY A 61 -11.01 25.90 -31.28
C GLY A 61 -9.76 25.09 -30.89
N ARG A 62 -9.15 25.39 -29.75
CA ARG A 62 -8.09 24.57 -29.15
C ARG A 62 -8.66 23.57 -28.16
N PHE A 63 -7.84 22.64 -27.70
CA PHE A 63 -8.23 21.55 -26.82
C PHE A 63 -7.33 21.56 -25.60
N LYS A 64 -7.91 21.53 -24.40
CA LYS A 64 -7.17 21.39 -23.14
C LYS A 64 -7.10 19.92 -22.76
N LEU A 65 -5.89 19.38 -22.59
CA LEU A 65 -5.70 18.02 -22.10
C LEU A 65 -6.21 17.87 -20.67
N LEU A 66 -6.95 16.78 -20.37
CA LEU A 66 -7.57 16.57 -19.07
C LEU A 66 -6.78 15.62 -18.16
N ALA A 67 -5.98 14.71 -18.73
CA ALA A 67 -5.15 13.77 -17.99
C ALA A 67 -4.03 13.20 -18.89
N LEU A 68 -3.11 12.43 -18.30
CA LEU A 68 -2.04 11.71 -19.01
C LEU A 68 -1.00 12.66 -19.68
N GLU A 69 -0.68 13.78 -19.05
CA GLU A 69 0.24 14.76 -19.64
C GLU A 69 1.61 14.17 -19.97
N ARG A 70 2.18 13.32 -19.09
CA ARG A 70 3.42 12.61 -19.37
C ARG A 70 3.33 11.74 -20.62
N ASP A 71 2.24 11.00 -20.75
CA ASP A 71 2.00 10.12 -21.89
C ASP A 71 1.81 10.92 -23.18
N PHE A 72 1.13 12.07 -23.09
CA PHE A 72 0.96 13.00 -24.21
C PHE A 72 2.31 13.56 -24.70
N TRP A 73 3.17 14.02 -23.77
CA TRP A 73 4.51 14.50 -24.12
C TRP A 73 5.38 13.39 -24.72
N ALA A 74 5.32 12.17 -24.17
CA ALA A 74 6.01 11.03 -24.76
C ALA A 74 5.48 10.69 -26.16
N TYR A 75 4.16 10.75 -26.38
CA TYR A 75 3.56 10.51 -27.67
C TYR A 75 3.95 11.58 -28.69
N LYS A 76 4.02 12.83 -28.30
CA LYS A 76 4.50 13.94 -29.16
C LYS A 76 5.94 13.72 -29.63
N LEU A 77 6.81 13.12 -28.83
CA LEU A 77 8.18 12.76 -29.20
C LEU A 77 8.25 11.70 -30.32
N THR A 78 7.20 10.95 -30.62
CA THR A 78 7.15 10.01 -31.74
C THR A 78 7.06 10.69 -33.09
N GLY A 79 6.84 12.00 -33.13
CA GLY A 79 6.75 12.79 -34.37
C GLY A 79 5.39 12.74 -35.06
N VAL A 80 4.37 12.18 -34.42
CA VAL A 80 3.00 12.19 -34.95
C VAL A 80 2.43 13.60 -35.02
N ARG A 81 1.68 13.86 -36.11
CA ARG A 81 1.06 15.17 -36.32
C ARG A 81 -0.37 15.26 -35.85
N GLU A 82 -1.07 14.13 -35.81
CA GLU A 82 -2.48 14.04 -35.42
C GLU A 82 -2.68 12.94 -34.41
N VAL A 83 -3.68 13.10 -33.55
CA VAL A 83 -4.00 12.14 -32.49
C VAL A 83 -5.51 11.98 -32.35
N SER A 84 -5.96 10.74 -32.14
CA SER A 84 -7.36 10.45 -31.81
C SER A 84 -7.62 10.79 -30.34
N VAL A 85 -8.67 11.59 -30.10
CA VAL A 85 -9.02 12.10 -28.77
C VAL A 85 -10.52 11.95 -28.49
N ARG A 86 -10.86 11.80 -27.22
CA ARG A 86 -12.22 11.99 -26.71
C ARG A 86 -12.40 13.45 -26.38
N VAL A 87 -13.25 14.13 -27.15
CA VAL A 87 -13.53 15.55 -26.96
C VAL A 87 -14.77 15.72 -26.08
N TYR A 88 -14.60 16.44 -24.99
CA TYR A 88 -15.63 16.86 -24.08
C TYR A 88 -15.89 18.36 -24.22
N SER A 89 -17.11 18.79 -23.88
CA SER A 89 -17.52 20.21 -23.85
C SER A 89 -18.00 20.55 -22.44
N PHE A 90 -17.04 20.69 -21.53
CA PHE A 90 -17.29 21.04 -20.14
C PHE A 90 -17.09 22.53 -19.89
N ASN A 91 -17.83 23.08 -18.90
CA ASN A 91 -17.38 24.29 -18.24
C ASN A 91 -16.12 24.00 -17.41
N ASP A 92 -15.39 25.03 -17.02
CA ASP A 92 -14.10 24.89 -16.32
C ASP A 92 -14.20 24.02 -15.06
N LYS A 93 -15.24 24.19 -14.26
CA LYS A 93 -15.45 23.43 -13.04
C LYS A 93 -15.65 21.93 -13.31
N ASN A 94 -16.41 21.57 -14.32
CA ASN A 94 -16.65 20.18 -14.70
C ASN A 94 -15.42 19.57 -15.37
N ALA A 95 -14.69 20.34 -16.16
CA ALA A 95 -13.42 19.91 -16.76
C ALA A 95 -12.38 19.58 -15.68
N GLU A 96 -12.27 20.42 -14.65
CA GLU A 96 -11.39 20.18 -13.52
C GLU A 96 -11.81 18.94 -12.72
N CYS A 97 -13.09 18.80 -12.39
CA CYS A 97 -13.62 17.62 -11.71
C CYS A 97 -13.31 16.32 -12.48
N PHE A 98 -13.56 16.34 -13.79
CA PHE A 98 -13.27 15.21 -14.67
C PHE A 98 -11.79 14.91 -14.71
N SER A 99 -10.94 15.92 -14.81
CA SER A 99 -9.49 15.78 -14.80
C SER A 99 -8.98 15.06 -13.53
N LEU A 100 -9.47 15.46 -12.34
CA LEU A 100 -9.10 14.81 -11.08
C LEU A 100 -9.49 13.32 -11.06
N ILE A 101 -10.70 12.99 -11.55
CA ILE A 101 -11.20 11.61 -11.61
C ILE A 101 -10.39 10.79 -12.62
N GLU A 102 -10.12 11.34 -13.79
CA GLU A 102 -9.39 10.62 -14.86
C GLU A 102 -7.95 10.36 -14.43
N ARG A 103 -7.28 11.33 -13.81
CA ARG A 103 -5.93 11.15 -13.25
C ARG A 103 -5.90 10.03 -12.20
N LEU A 104 -6.86 9.98 -11.28
CA LEU A 104 -6.97 8.91 -10.28
C LEU A 104 -7.19 7.52 -10.89
N LYS A 105 -7.80 7.43 -12.10
CA LYS A 105 -8.06 6.18 -12.81
C LYS A 105 -6.89 5.70 -13.65
N THR A 106 -6.23 6.62 -14.34
CA THR A 106 -5.34 6.30 -15.45
C THR A 106 -3.86 6.52 -15.15
N GLU A 107 -3.55 7.42 -14.21
CA GLU A 107 -2.17 7.76 -13.88
C GLU A 107 -1.61 6.89 -12.75
N ARG A 108 -0.30 6.64 -12.79
CA ARG A 108 0.43 6.01 -11.69
C ARG A 108 0.87 7.08 -10.70
N LEU A 109 -0.04 7.44 -9.82
CA LEU A 109 0.18 8.47 -8.82
C LEU A 109 0.88 7.92 -7.59
N GLY A 110 1.67 8.75 -6.93
CA GLY A 110 2.14 8.52 -5.58
C GLY A 110 0.96 8.52 -4.58
N VAL A 111 1.09 7.79 -3.47
CA VAL A 111 -0.01 7.67 -2.50
C VAL A 111 -0.44 9.01 -1.90
N MET A 112 0.48 9.96 -1.73
CA MET A 112 0.15 11.31 -1.25
C MET A 112 -0.57 12.12 -2.32
N GLU A 113 -0.14 12.00 -3.57
CA GLU A 113 -0.82 12.65 -4.70
C GLU A 113 -2.25 12.12 -4.86
N GLU A 114 -2.47 10.80 -4.79
CA GLU A 114 -3.82 10.22 -4.74
C GLU A 114 -4.65 10.83 -3.60
N ALA A 115 -4.07 10.97 -2.41
CA ALA A 115 -4.75 11.54 -1.25
C ALA A 115 -5.15 13.00 -1.47
N TYR A 116 -4.28 13.83 -2.07
CA TYR A 116 -4.58 15.22 -2.39
C TYR A 116 -5.70 15.35 -3.43
N LEU A 117 -5.66 14.54 -4.51
CA LEU A 117 -6.72 14.55 -5.52
C LEU A 117 -8.07 14.12 -4.94
N MET A 118 -8.09 13.07 -4.09
CA MET A 118 -9.31 12.65 -3.39
C MET A 118 -9.83 13.73 -2.46
N LYS A 119 -8.94 14.43 -1.73
CA LYS A 119 -9.31 15.55 -0.87
C LYS A 119 -9.98 16.68 -1.66
N ARG A 120 -9.42 17.05 -2.79
CA ARG A 120 -10.02 18.07 -3.68
C ARG A 120 -11.40 17.66 -4.18
N LEU A 121 -11.59 16.38 -4.58
CA LEU A 121 -12.91 15.89 -4.99
C LEU A 121 -13.96 16.01 -3.86
N ILE A 122 -13.56 15.80 -2.61
CA ILE A 122 -14.46 15.94 -1.45
C ILE A 122 -14.75 17.41 -1.15
N ASP A 123 -13.72 18.24 -1.05
CA ASP A 123 -13.82 19.61 -0.56
C ASP A 123 -14.45 20.54 -1.61
N GLU A 124 -14.03 20.42 -2.88
CA GLU A 124 -14.44 21.35 -3.95
C GLU A 124 -15.67 20.85 -4.73
N PHE A 125 -15.84 19.53 -4.85
CA PHE A 125 -16.87 18.93 -5.69
C PHE A 125 -17.91 18.10 -4.92
N SER A 126 -17.82 18.07 -3.57
CA SER A 126 -18.79 17.42 -2.67
C SER A 126 -18.96 15.90 -2.91
N PHE A 127 -17.94 15.22 -3.39
CA PHE A 127 -17.93 13.76 -3.48
C PHE A 127 -17.83 13.14 -2.09
N THR A 128 -18.44 11.98 -1.92
CA THR A 128 -18.22 11.13 -0.74
C THR A 128 -17.09 10.13 -1.02
N GLN A 129 -16.52 9.55 0.03
CA GLN A 129 -15.53 8.46 -0.13
C GLN A 129 -16.11 7.25 -0.88
N ASP A 130 -17.42 6.99 -0.73
CA ASP A 130 -18.10 5.92 -1.45
C ASP A 130 -18.22 6.24 -2.94
N ASP A 131 -18.54 7.51 -3.30
CA ASP A 131 -18.60 7.95 -4.68
C ASP A 131 -17.23 7.82 -5.37
N ILE A 132 -16.17 8.29 -4.69
CA ILE A 132 -14.79 8.15 -5.20
C ILE A 132 -14.42 6.69 -5.38
N GLY A 133 -14.70 5.85 -4.38
CA GLY A 133 -14.43 4.41 -4.45
C GLY A 133 -15.11 3.74 -5.63
N ALA A 134 -16.39 4.06 -5.87
CA ALA A 134 -17.14 3.54 -7.00
C ALA A 134 -16.56 4.00 -8.36
N LEU A 135 -16.12 5.27 -8.45
CA LEU A 135 -15.55 5.84 -9.68
C LEU A 135 -14.21 5.24 -10.07
N ILE A 136 -13.32 4.98 -9.09
CA ILE A 136 -11.95 4.51 -9.36
C ILE A 136 -11.76 3.01 -9.08
N GLY A 137 -12.83 2.28 -8.73
CA GLY A 137 -12.76 0.84 -8.47
C GLY A 137 -12.03 0.45 -7.18
N LYS A 138 -11.94 1.37 -6.19
CA LYS A 138 -11.30 1.10 -4.89
C LYS A 138 -12.35 1.01 -3.77
N SER A 139 -12.10 0.16 -2.77
CA SER A 139 -13.01 0.03 -1.63
C SER A 139 -12.99 1.28 -0.73
N ARG A 140 -14.10 1.58 -0.07
CA ARG A 140 -14.18 2.69 0.90
C ARG A 140 -13.09 2.65 1.98
N PRO A 141 -12.73 1.49 2.59
CA PRO A 141 -11.61 1.44 3.54
C PRO A 141 -10.27 1.83 2.90
N ASN A 142 -10.06 1.52 1.62
CA ASN A 142 -8.85 1.94 0.91
C ASN A 142 -8.80 3.46 0.77
N ILE A 143 -9.90 4.08 0.30
CA ILE A 143 -10.03 5.55 0.22
C ILE A 143 -9.78 6.20 1.58
N ALA A 144 -10.47 5.73 2.64
CA ALA A 144 -10.32 6.25 3.99
C ALA A 144 -8.87 6.16 4.51
N ASN A 145 -8.18 5.03 4.25
CA ASN A 145 -6.79 4.84 4.65
C ASN A 145 -5.83 5.78 3.90
N THR A 146 -6.07 6.00 2.61
CA THR A 146 -5.28 6.96 1.82
C THR A 146 -5.51 8.39 2.31
N MET A 147 -6.75 8.77 2.54
CA MET A 147 -7.12 10.09 3.07
C MET A 147 -6.52 10.38 4.46
N ARG A 148 -6.44 9.37 5.33
CA ARG A 148 -5.84 9.52 6.66
C ARG A 148 -4.36 9.90 6.61
N LEU A 149 -3.63 9.60 5.54
CA LEU A 149 -2.23 9.99 5.41
C LEU A 149 -2.05 11.52 5.42
N LEU A 150 -3.07 12.28 4.99
CA LEU A 150 -3.07 13.74 5.05
C LEU A 150 -3.14 14.31 6.49
N THR A 151 -3.36 13.47 7.49
CA THR A 151 -3.35 13.88 8.91
C THR A 151 -1.98 13.76 9.56
N LEU A 152 -0.99 13.19 8.84
CA LEU A 152 0.39 13.07 9.31
C LEU A 152 1.07 14.44 9.33
N THR A 153 2.18 14.53 10.07
CA THR A 153 2.97 15.77 10.11
C THR A 153 3.70 16.01 8.78
N PRO A 154 3.98 17.26 8.41
CA PRO A 154 4.64 17.59 7.15
C PRO A 154 5.97 16.86 6.94
N GLU A 155 6.75 16.66 8.01
CA GLU A 155 8.02 15.94 7.96
C GLU A 155 7.83 14.48 7.57
N VAL A 156 6.81 13.81 8.12
CA VAL A 156 6.48 12.42 7.77
C VAL A 156 5.91 12.33 6.35
N ILE A 157 5.10 13.30 5.93
CA ILE A 157 4.60 13.40 4.55
C ILE A 157 5.78 13.49 3.57
N GLY A 158 6.77 14.34 3.85
CA GLY A 158 7.98 14.47 3.02
C GLY A 158 8.79 13.17 2.92
N LEU A 159 8.80 12.31 3.96
CA LEU A 159 9.42 11.00 3.90
C LEU A 159 8.65 10.03 2.98
N ILE A 160 7.33 10.15 2.91
CA ILE A 160 6.49 9.34 2.02
C ILE A 160 6.68 9.80 0.56
N GLU A 161 6.62 11.11 0.30
CA GLU A 161 6.78 11.71 -1.03
C GLU A 161 8.16 11.43 -1.63
N SER A 162 9.21 11.44 -0.80
CA SER A 162 10.57 11.06 -1.22
C SER A 162 10.78 9.55 -1.37
N GLY A 163 9.76 8.72 -1.11
CA GLY A 163 9.85 7.26 -1.22
C GLY A 163 10.65 6.57 -0.10
N LYS A 164 11.15 7.33 0.89
CA LYS A 164 11.89 6.78 2.03
C LYS A 164 10.98 5.97 2.96
N LEU A 165 9.74 6.39 3.14
CA LEU A 165 8.75 5.71 3.97
C LEU A 165 7.61 5.17 3.12
N SER A 166 7.30 3.88 3.21
CA SER A 166 6.20 3.29 2.44
C SER A 166 4.82 3.69 3.01
N ALA A 167 3.79 3.65 2.16
CA ALA A 167 2.40 3.88 2.58
C ALA A 167 1.93 2.93 3.69
N GLY A 168 2.48 1.71 3.76
CA GLY A 168 2.22 0.76 4.84
C GLY A 168 2.72 1.26 6.19
N HIS A 169 3.98 1.70 6.26
CA HIS A 169 4.55 2.32 7.45
C HIS A 169 3.77 3.57 7.88
N ALA A 170 3.48 4.45 6.91
CA ALA A 170 2.76 5.70 7.16
C ALA A 170 1.38 5.47 7.79
N ARG A 171 0.63 4.44 7.36
CA ARG A 171 -0.67 4.09 7.94
C ARG A 171 -0.60 3.74 9.42
N THR A 172 0.50 3.16 9.89
CA THR A 172 0.66 2.84 11.31
C THR A 172 0.86 4.11 12.15
N LEU A 173 1.54 5.11 11.59
CA LEU A 173 1.82 6.39 12.26
C LEU A 173 0.59 7.27 12.46
N VAL A 174 -0.45 7.10 11.66
CA VAL A 174 -1.70 7.87 11.82
C VAL A 174 -2.30 7.75 13.24
N LYS A 175 -1.98 6.66 13.96
CA LYS A 175 -2.46 6.41 15.33
C LYS A 175 -1.54 6.99 16.41
N VAL A 176 -0.37 7.46 16.04
CA VAL A 176 0.65 7.99 16.95
C VAL A 176 0.44 9.48 17.14
N ASP A 177 0.70 10.00 18.35
CA ASP A 177 0.64 11.42 18.64
C ASP A 177 1.56 12.20 17.71
N LYS A 178 1.10 13.35 17.21
CA LYS A 178 1.81 14.15 16.20
C LYS A 178 3.26 14.45 16.57
N GLU A 179 3.50 14.79 17.83
CA GLU A 179 4.83 15.13 18.33
C GLU A 179 5.80 13.93 18.24
N LYS A 180 5.30 12.71 18.17
CA LYS A 180 6.11 11.49 18.14
C LYS A 180 6.17 10.82 16.78
N GLN A 181 5.31 11.23 15.83
CA GLN A 181 5.23 10.60 14.51
C GLN A 181 6.58 10.59 13.79
N TYR A 182 7.29 11.72 13.78
CA TYR A 182 8.58 11.81 13.11
C TYR A 182 9.65 10.93 13.78
N ALA A 183 9.71 10.91 15.12
CA ALA A 183 10.64 10.06 15.85
C ALA A 183 10.44 8.57 15.57
N PHE A 184 9.18 8.13 15.49
CA PHE A 184 8.86 6.76 15.06
C PHE A 184 9.25 6.47 13.62
N ALA A 185 9.04 7.43 12.71
CA ALA A 185 9.44 7.30 11.32
C ALA A 185 10.97 7.19 11.17
N GLU A 186 11.70 8.04 11.88
CA GLU A 186 13.17 8.04 11.89
C GLU A 186 13.75 6.74 12.48
N GLU A 187 13.18 6.26 13.59
CA GLU A 187 13.58 4.97 14.17
C GLU A 187 13.33 3.80 13.21
N ALA A 188 12.17 3.79 12.53
CA ALA A 188 11.83 2.78 11.55
C ALA A 188 12.80 2.77 10.36
N LEU A 189 13.23 3.94 9.88
CA LEU A 189 14.23 4.07 8.83
C LEU A 189 15.62 3.61 9.29
N LYS A 190 16.04 4.03 10.48
CA LYS A 190 17.37 3.69 11.05
C LYS A 190 17.51 2.20 11.32
N ARG A 191 16.42 1.53 11.73
CA ARG A 191 16.40 0.09 12.05
C ARG A 191 15.86 -0.77 10.91
N GLU A 192 15.56 -0.19 9.77
CA GLU A 192 15.01 -0.87 8.60
C GLU A 192 13.76 -1.73 8.94
N TYR A 193 12.87 -1.18 9.73
CA TYR A 193 11.66 -1.91 10.14
C TYR A 193 10.83 -2.32 8.92
N SER A 194 10.36 -3.56 8.95
CA SER A 194 9.22 -3.97 8.14
C SER A 194 7.93 -3.32 8.66
N VAL A 195 6.90 -3.25 7.83
CA VAL A 195 5.57 -2.74 8.25
C VAL A 195 5.06 -3.45 9.50
N ARG A 196 5.28 -4.78 9.60
CA ARG A 196 4.86 -5.58 10.78
C ARG A 196 5.64 -5.23 12.05
N GLU A 197 6.92 -4.90 11.94
CA GLU A 197 7.72 -4.47 13.10
C GLU A 197 7.28 -3.09 13.57
N MET A 198 7.00 -2.19 12.63
CA MET A 198 6.45 -0.88 12.95
C MET A 198 5.06 -0.97 13.59
N GLU A 199 4.18 -1.84 13.08
CA GLU A 199 2.88 -2.11 13.70
C GLU A 199 3.02 -2.60 15.15
N ARG A 200 4.01 -3.47 15.44
CA ARG A 200 4.29 -3.95 16.79
C ARG A 200 4.82 -2.82 17.69
N ALA A 201 5.74 -1.99 17.18
CA ALA A 201 6.28 -0.86 17.92
C ALA A 201 5.19 0.15 18.28
N VAL A 202 4.36 0.53 17.31
CA VAL A 202 3.21 1.43 17.53
C VAL A 202 2.18 0.79 18.48
N LYS A 203 1.88 -0.51 18.34
CA LYS A 203 0.99 -1.21 19.26
C LYS A 203 1.54 -1.18 20.70
N ALA A 204 2.83 -1.44 20.88
CA ALA A 204 3.48 -1.39 22.18
C ALA A 204 3.40 0.02 22.80
N TYR A 205 3.60 1.06 21.99
CA TYR A 205 3.47 2.45 22.42
C TYR A 205 2.03 2.81 22.87
N LEU A 206 1.02 2.36 22.11
CA LEU A 206 -0.39 2.65 22.39
C LEU A 206 -0.98 1.76 23.51
N THR A 207 -0.29 0.67 23.90
CA THR A 207 -0.78 -0.26 24.92
C THR A 207 -0.28 0.20 26.29
N PRO A 208 -1.17 0.43 27.28
CA PRO A 208 -0.77 0.74 28.63
C PRO A 208 0.21 -0.29 29.20
N PRO A 209 1.26 0.13 29.95
CA PRO A 209 2.30 -0.76 30.46
C PRO A 209 1.77 -1.94 31.27
N GLU A 210 0.70 -1.73 32.03
CA GLU A 210 0.06 -2.77 32.85
C GLU A 210 -0.57 -3.90 32.02
N ILE A 211 -1.22 -3.54 30.88
CA ILE A 211 -1.80 -4.51 29.95
C ILE A 211 -0.71 -5.28 29.25
N LEU A 212 0.35 -4.57 28.80
CA LEU A 212 1.50 -5.18 28.13
C LEU A 212 2.23 -6.18 29.04
N GLN A 213 2.39 -5.85 30.33
CA GLN A 213 2.97 -6.75 31.33
C GLN A 213 2.09 -7.99 31.55
N ARG A 214 0.76 -7.82 31.66
CA ARG A 214 -0.18 -8.95 31.79
C ARG A 214 -0.19 -9.86 30.57
N GLU A 215 -0.21 -9.30 29.35
CA GLU A 215 -0.14 -10.10 28.10
C GLU A 215 1.18 -10.87 27.99
N ASN A 216 2.29 -10.23 28.35
CA ASN A 216 3.61 -10.87 28.29
C ASN A 216 3.76 -11.97 29.35
N ALA A 217 3.26 -11.73 30.57
CA ALA A 217 3.24 -12.73 31.62
C ALA A 217 2.35 -13.92 31.27
N ALA A 218 1.15 -13.69 30.70
CA ALA A 218 0.26 -14.75 30.26
C ALA A 218 0.87 -15.59 29.13
N LYS A 219 1.50 -14.95 28.12
CA LYS A 219 2.22 -15.64 27.04
C LYS A 219 3.41 -16.46 27.54
N ALA A 220 4.17 -15.91 28.50
CA ALA A 220 5.30 -16.62 29.12
C ALA A 220 4.81 -17.83 29.93
N ALA A 221 3.70 -17.69 30.67
CA ALA A 221 3.12 -18.78 31.44
C ALA A 221 2.57 -19.92 30.55
N ALA A 222 1.84 -19.57 29.48
CA ALA A 222 1.32 -20.56 28.52
C ALA A 222 2.45 -21.35 27.84
N LYS A 223 3.49 -20.66 27.35
CA LYS A 223 4.68 -21.29 26.74
C LYS A 223 5.45 -22.18 27.71
N SER A 224 5.61 -21.72 28.95
CA SER A 224 6.27 -22.51 30.00
C SER A 224 5.48 -23.80 30.31
N GLN A 225 4.16 -23.76 30.22
CA GLN A 225 3.29 -24.90 30.47
C GLN A 225 3.32 -25.92 29.35
N GLU A 226 3.29 -25.49 28.09
CA GLU A 226 3.41 -26.33 26.90
C GLU A 226 4.79 -27.05 26.85
N LEU A 227 5.86 -26.29 27.09
CA LEU A 227 7.21 -26.86 27.14
C LEU A 227 7.38 -27.87 28.28
N LYS A 228 6.81 -27.60 29.45
CA LYS A 228 6.82 -28.53 30.56
C LYS A 228 6.05 -29.81 30.21
N ALA A 229 4.85 -29.69 29.65
CA ALA A 229 4.05 -30.83 29.23
C ALA A 229 4.77 -31.68 28.17
N PHE A 230 5.46 -31.03 27.21
CA PHE A 230 6.25 -31.70 26.22
C PHE A 230 7.43 -32.49 26.82
N VAL A 231 8.20 -31.89 27.73
CA VAL A 231 9.31 -32.55 28.43
C VAL A 231 8.80 -33.74 29.26
N GLU A 232 7.65 -33.61 29.96
CA GLU A 232 7.06 -34.70 30.69
C GLU A 232 6.61 -35.86 29.81
N ARG A 233 6.02 -35.57 28.64
CA ARG A 233 5.70 -36.60 27.63
C ARG A 233 6.97 -37.34 27.17
N MET A 234 8.02 -36.60 26.89
CA MET A 234 9.30 -37.21 26.49
C MET A 234 9.87 -38.09 27.61
N ARG A 235 9.86 -37.67 28.89
CA ARG A 235 10.27 -38.49 30.04
C ARG A 235 9.47 -39.78 30.13
N THR A 236 8.17 -39.71 29.88
CA THR A 236 7.29 -40.90 29.91
C THR A 236 7.66 -41.89 28.78
N VAL A 237 7.91 -41.37 27.57
CA VAL A 237 8.25 -42.20 26.38
C VAL A 237 9.64 -42.81 26.53
N TYR A 238 10.63 -41.98 26.81
CA TYR A 238 12.05 -42.45 26.89
C TYR A 238 12.39 -43.11 28.23
N ARG A 239 11.52 -42.97 29.24
CA ARG A 239 11.70 -43.53 30.62
C ARG A 239 13.05 -43.14 31.25
N THR A 240 13.52 -41.96 30.92
CA THR A 240 14.78 -41.41 31.43
C THR A 240 14.70 -39.94 31.67
N LYS A 241 15.77 -39.36 32.19
CA LYS A 241 15.85 -37.92 32.41
C LYS A 241 15.96 -37.19 31.07
N VAL A 242 15.00 -36.28 30.84
CA VAL A 242 14.99 -35.37 29.69
C VAL A 242 15.15 -33.96 30.22
N SER A 243 16.11 -33.22 29.66
CA SER A 243 16.39 -31.84 29.99
C SER A 243 16.27 -30.98 28.73
N LEU A 244 15.69 -29.76 28.88
CA LEU A 244 15.53 -28.81 27.80
C LEU A 244 16.21 -27.48 28.18
N ILE A 245 17.05 -26.97 27.28
CA ILE A 245 17.64 -25.64 27.40
C ILE A 245 17.19 -24.82 26.20
N GLY A 246 16.45 -23.71 26.47
CA GLY A 246 15.95 -22.82 25.41
C GLY A 246 14.52 -22.39 25.64
N ASN A 247 13.83 -22.04 24.54
CA ASN A 247 12.45 -21.61 24.53
C ASN A 247 11.70 -22.24 23.35
N ASP A 248 10.41 -21.88 23.16
CA ASP A 248 9.55 -22.39 22.09
C ASP A 248 10.03 -22.14 20.65
N LYS A 249 11.01 -21.26 20.46
CA LYS A 249 11.54 -20.93 19.12
C LYS A 249 12.88 -21.62 18.84
N LYS A 250 13.71 -21.77 19.87
CA LYS A 250 15.04 -22.32 19.73
C LYS A 250 15.50 -22.95 21.03
N GLY A 251 15.96 -24.19 20.97
CA GLY A 251 16.43 -24.88 22.15
C GLY A 251 17.21 -26.14 21.78
N ARG A 252 17.68 -26.83 22.83
CA ARG A 252 18.32 -28.17 22.75
C ARG A 252 17.63 -29.07 23.74
N ILE A 253 17.37 -30.29 23.34
CA ILE A 253 16.85 -31.35 24.19
C ILE A 253 17.99 -32.32 24.46
N TYR A 254 18.17 -32.67 25.69
CA TYR A 254 19.13 -33.66 26.17
C TYR A 254 18.33 -34.82 26.73
N ILE A 255 18.62 -36.01 26.25
CA ILE A 255 18.09 -37.29 26.74
C ILE A 255 19.26 -38.03 27.34
N ASP A 256 19.23 -38.20 28.65
CA ASP A 256 20.30 -38.89 29.35
C ASP A 256 20.09 -40.42 29.22
N TYR A 257 21.15 -41.19 29.09
CA TYR A 257 21.13 -42.65 29.21
C TYR A 257 22.18 -43.09 30.24
N TYR A 258 21.85 -44.08 31.01
CA TYR A 258 22.69 -44.55 32.10
C TYR A 258 23.11 -45.99 31.96
N SER A 259 22.57 -46.70 30.97
CA SER A 259 22.91 -48.09 30.68
C SER A 259 22.79 -48.40 29.20
N PRO A 260 23.43 -49.52 28.71
CA PRO A 260 23.22 -49.99 27.35
C PRO A 260 21.75 -50.29 27.03
N GLU A 261 20.98 -50.76 28.01
CA GLU A 261 19.55 -51.07 27.87
C GLU A 261 18.75 -49.82 27.57
N ASP A 262 19.13 -48.68 28.10
CA ASP A 262 18.47 -47.38 27.76
C ASP A 262 18.74 -47.02 26.31
N LEU A 263 19.94 -47.30 25.80
CA LEU A 263 20.31 -47.01 24.42
C LEU A 263 19.55 -47.92 23.44
N TYR A 264 19.43 -49.22 23.73
CA TYR A 264 18.62 -50.16 22.96
C TYR A 264 17.14 -49.74 22.90
N ARG A 265 16.60 -49.22 24.00
CA ARG A 265 15.23 -48.70 24.05
C ARG A 265 15.05 -47.49 23.12
N PHE A 266 16.07 -46.64 23.02
CA PHE A 266 16.01 -45.49 22.09
C PHE A 266 16.02 -45.97 20.63
N GLU A 267 16.79 -47.02 20.32
CA GLU A 267 16.84 -47.66 19.02
C GLU A 267 15.46 -48.26 18.66
N GLU A 268 14.86 -49.04 19.55
CA GLU A 268 13.51 -49.58 19.37
C GLU A 268 12.46 -48.48 19.09
N LEU A 269 12.54 -47.35 19.79
CA LEU A 269 11.62 -46.21 19.57
C LEU A 269 11.84 -45.55 18.22
N LEU A 270 13.11 -45.46 17.73
CA LEU A 270 13.41 -44.98 16.41
C LEU A 270 12.86 -45.91 15.33
N ASP A 271 13.09 -47.24 15.48
CA ASP A 271 12.56 -48.26 14.57
C ASP A 271 11.03 -48.20 14.47
N MET A 272 10.32 -47.99 15.59
CA MET A 272 8.86 -47.82 15.58
C MET A 272 8.42 -46.59 14.79
N VAL A 273 9.16 -45.48 14.87
CA VAL A 273 8.85 -44.26 14.14
C VAL A 273 9.15 -44.42 12.64
N GLU A 274 10.25 -45.08 12.27
CA GLU A 274 10.62 -45.35 10.88
C GLU A 274 9.60 -46.28 10.20
N ASN A 275 9.17 -47.33 10.89
CA ASN A 275 8.13 -48.26 10.39
C ASN A 275 6.76 -47.63 10.28
N TYR A 276 6.45 -46.56 11.03
CA TYR A 276 5.18 -45.87 10.94
C TYR A 276 5.13 -44.89 9.75
N ASN A 277 6.28 -44.44 9.29
CA ASN A 277 6.42 -43.51 8.15
C ASN A 277 6.69 -44.20 6.80
N SER A 278 6.83 -45.52 6.80
CA SER A 278 6.96 -46.39 5.61
C SER A 278 5.63 -46.95 5.18
#